data_48025e4e67a5005d61e86b2215b6827a
#
_entry.id   48025e4e67a5005d61e86b2215b6827a
#
_cell.length_a   1.000
_cell.length_b   1.000
_cell.length_c   1.000
_cell.angle_alpha   90.00
_cell.angle_beta   90.00
_cell.angle_gamma   90.00
#
_symmetry.space_group_name_H-M   'P 1'
#
loop_
_entity.id
_entity.type
_entity.pdbx_description
1 polymer ?
#
loop_
_entity_poly.entity_id
_entity_poly.type
_entity_poly.pdbx_seq_one_letter_code
_entity_poly.pdbx_strand_id
1 'polypeptide(L)'
;MPETRTIASSLGGYLRTRRALVSPADVGLPPTGRRRVPGLRREEVAELVGLSTDYYVRLEQGRADRPSAEVLDALARALQLSAAERAHLYDLARPRRGAASRTEAAVRPALRQVVQAIPSTPALIMNDRNDVLAWNPLAAALIADFPQLRPHERNMARRIFLDPDARQVHPDWDEAARSTVGMLRMAAGRRPNDPALVRLIGELSLGSPAFRTLWATHYVHEKTHGPKRFRHPVVGEVALRYETFQAPGTAHQLLVVYTAAPGSPAEEALTFLGMLTRA
;
A
#
# COMPACT_ATOMS: atom_id res chain seq x y z
N MET A 1 -27.34 -18.52 -6.60
CA MET A 1 -26.05 -17.91 -6.94
C MET A 1 -25.52 -17.26 -5.67
N PRO A 2 -24.44 -17.74 -5.04
CA PRO A 2 -23.86 -17.04 -3.89
C PRO A 2 -23.21 -15.76 -4.42
N GLU A 3 -23.64 -14.63 -3.88
CA GLU A 3 -23.04 -13.31 -4.13
C GLU A 3 -21.53 -13.39 -3.90
N THR A 4 -20.76 -13.08 -4.92
CA THR A 4 -19.33 -12.85 -4.85
C THR A 4 -19.11 -11.66 -3.92
N ARG A 5 -19.01 -11.92 -2.61
CA ARG A 5 -18.66 -10.88 -1.62
C ARG A 5 -17.31 -10.32 -2.03
N THR A 6 -17.39 -9.18 -2.65
CA THR A 6 -16.34 -8.33 -3.15
C THR A 6 -15.15 -8.35 -2.20
N ILE A 7 -13.97 -8.71 -2.72
CA ILE A 7 -12.65 -8.67 -2.06
C ILE A 7 -12.30 -7.23 -1.61
N ALA A 8 -13.13 -6.26 -1.97
CA ALA A 8 -13.02 -4.86 -1.57
C ALA A 8 -13.21 -4.73 -0.06
N SER A 9 -12.30 -4.01 0.57
CA SER A 9 -12.39 -3.59 1.97
C SER A 9 -13.70 -2.84 2.19
N SER A 10 -14.63 -3.40 2.94
CA SER A 10 -15.84 -2.68 3.31
C SER A 10 -15.55 -1.74 4.48
N LEU A 11 -16.19 -0.57 4.51
CA LEU A 11 -16.13 0.36 5.63
C LEU A 11 -16.35 -0.34 6.98
N GLY A 12 -17.36 -1.19 7.06
CA GLY A 12 -17.67 -1.93 8.28
C GLY A 12 -16.59 -2.93 8.70
N GLY A 13 -15.96 -3.62 7.76
CA GLY A 13 -14.82 -4.50 8.02
C GLY A 13 -13.61 -3.72 8.56
N TYR A 14 -13.33 -2.59 7.96
CA TYR A 14 -12.25 -1.70 8.38
C TYR A 14 -12.47 -1.17 9.81
N LEU A 15 -13.66 -0.60 10.09
CA LEU A 15 -14.02 -0.09 11.43
C LEU A 15 -13.88 -1.17 12.50
N ARG A 16 -14.37 -2.39 12.23
CA ARG A 16 -14.27 -3.52 13.17
C ARG A 16 -12.82 -3.87 13.50
N THR A 17 -11.96 -3.91 12.49
CA THR A 17 -10.54 -4.23 12.68
C THR A 17 -9.84 -3.12 13.47
N ARG A 18 -10.07 -1.84 13.11
CA ARG A 18 -9.46 -0.72 13.83
C ARG A 18 -9.92 -0.66 15.29
N ARG A 19 -11.19 -0.87 15.57
CA ARG A 19 -11.73 -0.95 16.92
C ARG A 19 -11.06 -2.06 17.76
N ALA A 20 -10.75 -3.19 17.16
CA ALA A 20 -10.09 -4.29 17.86
C ALA A 20 -8.62 -4.00 18.23
N LEU A 21 -7.98 -3.01 17.57
CA LEU A 21 -6.58 -2.64 17.79
C LEU A 21 -6.40 -1.55 18.86
N VAL A 22 -7.41 -0.72 19.13
CA VAL A 22 -7.34 0.37 20.12
C VAL A 22 -7.70 -0.18 21.48
N SER A 23 -6.80 -0.04 22.45
CA SER A 23 -7.12 -0.41 23.83
C SER A 23 -7.94 0.70 24.51
N PRO A 24 -8.78 0.39 25.52
CA PRO A 24 -9.50 1.41 26.26
C PRO A 24 -8.58 2.44 26.95
N ALA A 25 -7.43 2.00 27.41
CA ALA A 25 -6.45 2.89 28.02
C ALA A 25 -5.93 3.96 27.06
N ASP A 26 -5.78 3.61 25.76
CA ASP A 26 -5.30 4.53 24.72
C ASP A 26 -6.27 5.70 24.48
N VAL A 27 -7.55 5.54 24.86
CA VAL A 27 -8.60 6.55 24.69
C VAL A 27 -9.15 7.07 26.03
N GLY A 28 -8.42 6.83 27.13
CA GLY A 28 -8.76 7.36 28.46
C GLY A 28 -9.96 6.69 29.15
N LEU A 29 -10.39 5.52 28.67
CA LEU A 29 -11.46 4.76 29.32
C LEU A 29 -10.90 3.91 30.46
N PRO A 30 -11.58 3.86 31.62
CA PRO A 30 -11.14 3.06 32.76
C PRO A 30 -11.15 1.57 32.43
N PRO A 31 -10.25 0.76 32.99
CA PRO A 31 -10.26 -0.67 32.84
C PRO A 31 -11.53 -1.27 33.49
N THR A 32 -12.54 -1.53 32.70
CA THR A 32 -13.80 -2.12 33.19
C THR A 32 -13.73 -3.66 33.10
N GLY A 33 -13.64 -4.32 34.26
CA GLY A 33 -13.91 -5.73 34.50
C GLY A 33 -13.26 -6.75 33.51
N ARG A 34 -13.69 -8.02 33.61
CA ARG A 34 -13.21 -9.11 32.73
C ARG A 34 -13.64 -8.87 31.27
N ARG A 35 -12.70 -8.44 30.41
CA ARG A 35 -12.96 -8.20 28.99
C ARG A 35 -12.90 -9.52 28.19
N ARG A 36 -13.89 -9.71 27.30
CA ARG A 36 -13.89 -10.83 26.33
C ARG A 36 -13.17 -10.45 25.04
N VAL A 37 -12.89 -9.18 24.80
CA VAL A 37 -12.22 -8.64 23.62
C VAL A 37 -11.08 -7.70 24.06
N PRO A 38 -9.91 -7.75 23.41
CA PRO A 38 -8.77 -6.91 23.79
C PRO A 38 -8.96 -5.43 23.43
N GLY A 39 -9.72 -5.11 22.37
CA GLY A 39 -9.97 -3.76 21.89
C GLY A 39 -11.23 -3.11 22.47
N LEU A 40 -11.61 -1.97 21.89
CA LEU A 40 -12.81 -1.23 22.29
C LEU A 40 -14.09 -2.05 22.00
N ARG A 41 -15.10 -1.91 22.88
CA ARG A 41 -16.46 -2.38 22.63
C ARG A 41 -17.18 -1.43 21.68
N ARG A 42 -18.28 -1.90 21.05
CA ARG A 42 -19.08 -1.05 20.16
C ARG A 42 -19.71 0.13 20.90
N GLU A 43 -20.18 -0.12 22.11
CA GLU A 43 -20.74 0.89 23.00
C GLU A 43 -19.72 1.98 23.33
N GLU A 44 -18.48 1.59 23.62
CA GLU A 44 -17.37 2.50 23.94
C GLU A 44 -17.03 3.42 22.75
N VAL A 45 -16.97 2.86 21.54
CA VAL A 45 -16.73 3.68 20.33
C VAL A 45 -17.91 4.62 20.09
N ALA A 46 -19.15 4.13 20.21
CA ALA A 46 -20.34 4.95 20.02
C ALA A 46 -20.37 6.13 20.98
N GLU A 47 -20.04 5.92 22.26
CA GLU A 47 -19.94 6.96 23.28
C GLU A 47 -18.85 8.00 22.95
N LEU A 48 -17.63 7.53 22.61
CA LEU A 48 -16.50 8.39 22.25
C LEU A 48 -16.79 9.29 21.03
N VAL A 49 -17.63 8.83 20.13
CA VAL A 49 -17.96 9.52 18.86
C VAL A 49 -19.26 10.35 18.99
N GLY A 50 -20.03 10.17 20.08
CA GLY A 50 -21.32 10.83 20.25
C GLY A 50 -22.43 10.24 19.35
N LEU A 51 -22.37 8.94 19.07
CA LEU A 51 -23.34 8.20 18.26
C LEU A 51 -24.17 7.24 19.13
N SER A 52 -25.35 6.86 18.64
CA SER A 52 -26.04 5.71 19.26
C SER A 52 -25.29 4.41 18.91
N THR A 53 -25.26 3.48 19.85
CA THR A 53 -24.67 2.14 19.66
C THR A 53 -25.28 1.45 18.44
N ASP A 54 -26.59 1.56 18.23
CA ASP A 54 -27.29 0.99 17.10
C ASP A 54 -26.80 1.57 15.76
N TYR A 55 -26.59 2.87 15.68
CA TYR A 55 -26.05 3.48 14.46
C TYR A 55 -24.62 2.99 14.17
N TYR A 56 -23.75 2.91 15.19
CA TYR A 56 -22.41 2.38 15.03
C TYR A 56 -22.41 0.89 14.59
N VAL A 57 -23.31 0.08 15.17
CA VAL A 57 -23.50 -1.32 14.74
C VAL A 57 -23.91 -1.40 13.28
N ARG A 58 -24.85 -0.55 12.82
CA ARG A 58 -25.25 -0.49 11.41
C ARG A 58 -24.08 -0.06 10.48
N LEU A 59 -23.21 0.86 10.94
CA LEU A 59 -21.98 1.21 10.20
C LEU A 59 -21.05 0.01 10.04
N GLU A 60 -20.78 -0.74 11.11
CA GLU A 60 -19.96 -1.95 11.05
C GLU A 60 -20.56 -3.06 10.18
N GLN A 61 -21.89 -3.10 10.06
CA GLN A 61 -22.59 -4.07 9.22
C GLN A 61 -22.74 -3.63 7.76
N GLY A 62 -22.37 -2.39 7.44
CA GLY A 62 -22.56 -1.82 6.11
C GLY A 62 -24.05 -1.54 5.77
N ARG A 63 -24.87 -1.35 6.79
CA ARG A 63 -26.31 -1.09 6.68
C ARG A 63 -26.70 0.36 6.97
N ALA A 64 -25.73 1.20 7.34
CA ALA A 64 -25.97 2.62 7.55
C ALA A 64 -25.82 3.38 6.22
N ASP A 65 -26.56 4.47 6.12
CA ASP A 65 -26.34 5.47 5.08
C ASP A 65 -24.93 6.07 5.19
N ARG A 66 -24.50 6.80 4.16
CA ARG A 66 -23.19 7.42 4.12
C ARG A 66 -22.97 8.32 5.34
N PRO A 67 -21.96 8.04 6.18
CA PRO A 67 -21.66 8.86 7.33
C PRO A 67 -21.24 10.27 6.90
N SER A 68 -21.60 11.28 7.70
CA SER A 68 -21.17 12.66 7.46
C SER A 68 -19.67 12.83 7.68
N ALA A 69 -19.10 13.95 7.25
CA ALA A 69 -17.68 14.25 7.45
C ALA A 69 -17.33 14.32 8.94
N GLU A 70 -18.22 14.92 9.73
CA GLU A 70 -18.08 15.07 11.18
C GLU A 70 -18.02 13.71 11.88
N VAL A 71 -18.87 12.77 11.46
CA VAL A 71 -18.87 11.38 11.98
C VAL A 71 -17.57 10.67 11.61
N LEU A 72 -17.09 10.81 10.35
CA LEU A 72 -15.83 10.20 9.92
C LEU A 72 -14.64 10.77 10.69
N ASP A 73 -14.63 12.07 10.95
CA ASP A 73 -13.58 12.72 11.74
C ASP A 73 -13.60 12.30 13.21
N ALA A 74 -14.77 12.18 13.79
CA ALA A 74 -14.92 11.69 15.15
C ALA A 74 -14.47 10.21 15.26
N LEU A 75 -14.85 9.36 14.31
CA LEU A 75 -14.36 7.99 14.22
C LEU A 75 -12.84 7.92 14.06
N ALA A 76 -12.26 8.78 13.21
CA ALA A 76 -10.82 8.81 13.01
C ALA A 76 -10.06 9.16 14.30
N ARG A 77 -10.56 10.10 15.08
CA ARG A 77 -10.00 10.45 16.41
C ARG A 77 -10.15 9.32 17.40
N ALA A 78 -11.38 8.79 17.58
CA ALA A 78 -11.68 7.74 18.55
C ALA A 78 -10.90 6.44 18.27
N LEU A 79 -10.65 6.13 16.98
CA LEU A 79 -9.88 4.96 16.57
C LEU A 79 -8.39 5.25 16.35
N GLN A 80 -7.92 6.45 16.73
CA GLN A 80 -6.52 6.89 16.64
C GLN A 80 -5.89 6.67 15.26
N LEU A 81 -6.63 7.00 14.22
CA LEU A 81 -6.18 6.77 12.85
C LEU A 81 -5.09 7.77 12.44
N SER A 82 -4.01 7.29 11.85
CA SER A 82 -3.02 8.10 11.15
C SER A 82 -3.65 8.85 9.96
N ALA A 83 -2.93 9.82 9.38
CA ALA A 83 -3.38 10.57 8.22
C ALA A 83 -3.76 9.66 7.04
N ALA A 84 -2.94 8.63 6.75
CA ALA A 84 -3.20 7.65 5.69
C ALA A 84 -4.44 6.80 5.98
N GLU A 85 -4.61 6.36 7.22
CA GLU A 85 -5.76 5.57 7.66
C GLU A 85 -7.06 6.40 7.66
N ARG A 86 -6.98 7.69 8.05
CA ARG A 86 -8.11 8.62 7.92
C ARG A 86 -8.50 8.83 6.46
N ALA A 87 -7.53 9.04 5.57
CA ALA A 87 -7.80 9.16 4.14
C ALA A 87 -8.49 7.89 3.59
N HIS A 88 -8.01 6.71 3.99
CA HIS A 88 -8.62 5.44 3.61
C HIS A 88 -10.05 5.28 4.15
N LEU A 89 -10.32 5.70 5.39
CA LEU A 89 -11.67 5.72 5.97
C LEU A 89 -12.63 6.54 5.10
N TYR A 90 -12.19 7.73 4.66
CA TYR A 90 -12.97 8.59 3.76
C TYR A 90 -13.18 7.96 2.38
N ASP A 91 -12.16 7.33 1.80
CA ASP A 91 -12.27 6.63 0.51
C ASP A 91 -13.28 5.47 0.58
N LEU A 92 -13.28 4.70 1.68
CA LEU A 92 -14.24 3.63 1.91
C LEU A 92 -15.68 4.12 2.10
N ALA A 93 -15.86 5.25 2.82
CA ALA A 93 -17.18 5.83 3.06
C ALA A 93 -17.75 6.52 1.82
N ARG A 94 -16.91 7.05 0.95
CA ARG A 94 -17.27 7.82 -0.24
C ARG A 94 -16.50 7.34 -1.48
N PRO A 95 -16.70 6.09 -1.93
CA PRO A 95 -16.03 5.61 -3.13
C PRO A 95 -16.35 6.53 -4.31
N ARG A 96 -15.32 6.98 -5.01
CA ARG A 96 -15.48 7.84 -6.18
C ARG A 96 -16.24 7.06 -7.27
N ARG A 97 -17.53 7.40 -7.47
CA ARG A 97 -18.31 6.88 -8.59
C ARG A 97 -17.76 7.50 -9.87
N GLY A 98 -17.26 6.68 -10.79
CA GLY A 98 -16.94 7.13 -12.16
C GLY A 98 -15.47 7.11 -12.57
N ALA A 99 -14.54 6.65 -11.76
CA ALA A 99 -13.25 6.21 -12.27
C ALA A 99 -13.41 4.79 -12.86
N ALA A 100 -14.42 4.60 -13.74
CA ALA A 100 -14.40 3.46 -14.64
C ALA A 100 -13.04 3.49 -15.34
N SER A 101 -12.31 2.39 -15.28
CA SER A 101 -11.11 2.04 -16.02
C SER A 101 -10.86 2.98 -17.22
N ARG A 102 -10.41 4.22 -16.96
CA ARG A 102 -9.62 4.91 -17.96
C ARG A 102 -8.39 4.04 -18.03
N THR A 103 -8.16 3.44 -19.20
CA THR A 103 -6.91 2.80 -19.55
C THR A 103 -5.81 3.58 -18.87
N GLU A 104 -5.03 2.92 -18.01
CA GLU A 104 -4.05 3.62 -17.18
C GLU A 104 -3.30 4.62 -18.05
N ALA A 105 -3.38 5.89 -17.71
CA ALA A 105 -2.80 6.92 -18.54
C ALA A 105 -1.31 6.61 -18.69
N ALA A 106 -0.85 6.43 -19.92
CA ALA A 106 0.55 6.20 -20.21
C ALA A 106 1.40 7.26 -19.50
N VAL A 107 2.57 6.86 -19.04
CA VAL A 107 3.51 7.83 -18.43
C VAL A 107 3.78 8.95 -19.45
N ARG A 108 3.55 10.19 -19.03
CA ARG A 108 3.79 11.36 -19.88
C ARG A 108 5.23 11.35 -20.40
N PRO A 109 5.49 11.66 -21.68
CA PRO A 109 6.85 11.68 -22.24
C PRO A 109 7.85 12.49 -21.40
N ALA A 110 7.47 13.69 -20.95
CA ALA A 110 8.32 14.54 -20.11
C ALA A 110 8.68 13.85 -18.76
N LEU A 111 7.72 13.15 -18.12
CA LEU A 111 7.98 12.44 -16.87
C LEU A 111 8.91 11.24 -17.10
N ARG A 112 8.78 10.55 -18.24
CA ARG A 112 9.71 9.48 -18.64
C ARG A 112 11.11 10.04 -18.87
N GLN A 113 11.22 11.20 -19.50
CA GLN A 113 12.51 11.89 -19.70
C GLN A 113 13.17 12.26 -18.36
N VAL A 114 12.40 12.74 -17.37
CA VAL A 114 12.91 13.01 -16.01
C VAL A 114 13.56 11.76 -15.42
N VAL A 115 12.91 10.59 -15.50
CA VAL A 115 13.48 9.34 -14.99
C VAL A 115 14.77 8.97 -15.69
N GLN A 116 14.84 9.15 -17.02
CA GLN A 116 16.06 8.87 -17.80
C GLN A 116 17.19 9.87 -17.53
N ALA A 117 16.86 11.09 -17.16
CA ALA A 117 17.82 12.15 -16.82
C ALA A 117 18.45 11.99 -15.42
N ILE A 118 18.15 10.93 -14.68
CA ILE A 118 18.73 10.57 -13.37
C ILE A 118 19.64 9.33 -13.54
N PRO A 119 20.85 9.44 -14.11
CA PRO A 119 21.64 8.27 -14.51
C PRO A 119 22.35 7.57 -13.35
N SER A 120 22.62 8.28 -12.25
CA SER A 120 23.41 7.80 -11.11
C SER A 120 22.58 7.30 -9.93
N THR A 121 21.24 7.35 -10.04
CA THR A 121 20.32 7.00 -8.96
C THR A 121 19.21 6.13 -9.50
N PRO A 122 18.96 4.92 -8.96
CA PRO A 122 17.86 4.08 -9.42
C PRO A 122 16.52 4.79 -9.27
N ALA A 123 15.80 4.96 -10.38
CA ALA A 123 14.52 5.65 -10.41
C ALA A 123 13.51 4.91 -11.29
N LEU A 124 12.25 4.85 -10.82
CA LEU A 124 11.15 4.25 -11.56
C LEU A 124 9.84 4.98 -11.32
N ILE A 125 8.90 4.81 -12.24
CA ILE A 125 7.51 5.23 -12.08
C ILE A 125 6.67 3.99 -11.90
N MET A 126 5.85 3.99 -10.86
CA MET A 126 4.87 2.94 -10.60
C MET A 126 3.50 3.53 -10.33
N ASN A 127 2.47 2.70 -10.49
CA ASN A 127 1.12 3.08 -10.09
C ASN A 127 0.77 2.52 -8.69
N ASP A 128 -0.43 2.83 -8.20
CA ASP A 128 -0.93 2.35 -6.91
C ASP A 128 -1.32 0.85 -6.90
N ARG A 129 -1.31 0.15 -8.05
CA ARG A 129 -1.37 -1.31 -8.15
C ARG A 129 0.01 -1.97 -8.09
N ASN A 130 1.07 -1.18 -7.91
CA ASN A 130 2.47 -1.61 -7.95
C ASN A 130 2.96 -2.06 -9.36
N ASP A 131 2.27 -1.69 -10.46
CA ASP A 131 2.80 -1.89 -11.79
C ASP A 131 3.91 -0.89 -12.08
N VAL A 132 5.08 -1.36 -12.54
CA VAL A 132 6.21 -0.53 -12.96
C VAL A 132 5.97 -0.08 -14.39
N LEU A 133 5.84 1.23 -14.59
CA LEU A 133 5.43 1.86 -15.84
C LEU A 133 6.60 2.46 -16.63
N ALA A 134 7.64 2.90 -15.94
CA ALA A 134 8.89 3.40 -16.51
C ALA A 134 10.01 3.26 -15.48
N TRP A 135 11.24 3.21 -15.94
CA TRP A 135 12.45 3.05 -15.12
C TRP A 135 13.66 3.60 -15.85
N ASN A 136 14.74 3.90 -15.13
CA ASN A 136 16.04 4.14 -15.73
C ASN A 136 16.89 2.84 -15.77
N PRO A 137 17.99 2.81 -16.53
CA PRO A 137 18.85 1.62 -16.64
C PRO A 137 19.33 1.10 -15.28
N LEU A 138 19.70 2.01 -14.37
CA LEU A 138 20.20 1.63 -13.05
C LEU A 138 19.13 0.98 -12.16
N ALA A 139 17.87 1.41 -12.27
CA ALA A 139 16.75 0.74 -11.59
C ALA A 139 16.50 -0.67 -12.16
N ALA A 140 16.64 -0.83 -13.47
CA ALA A 140 16.56 -2.15 -14.10
C ALA A 140 17.69 -3.07 -13.61
N ALA A 141 18.93 -2.59 -13.58
CA ALA A 141 20.07 -3.36 -13.09
C ALA A 141 19.92 -3.76 -11.60
N LEU A 142 19.42 -2.86 -10.76
CA LEU A 142 19.31 -3.10 -9.31
C LEU A 142 18.15 -4.04 -8.94
N ILE A 143 16.98 -3.90 -9.61
CA ILE A 143 15.72 -4.48 -9.12
C ILE A 143 15.28 -5.69 -9.95
N ALA A 144 15.25 -5.56 -11.28
CA ALA A 144 14.86 -6.59 -12.22
C ALA A 144 15.10 -6.16 -13.65
N ASP A 145 15.43 -7.07 -14.53
CA ASP A 145 15.53 -6.82 -15.96
C ASP A 145 14.15 -6.52 -16.57
N PHE A 146 13.60 -5.34 -16.25
CA PHE A 146 12.28 -4.91 -16.71
C PHE A 146 12.10 -4.97 -18.23
N PRO A 147 13.11 -4.68 -19.07
CA PRO A 147 13.01 -4.84 -20.52
C PRO A 147 12.58 -6.24 -20.95
N GLN A 148 13.11 -7.28 -20.32
CA GLN A 148 12.82 -8.69 -20.66
C GLN A 148 11.50 -9.19 -20.08
N LEU A 149 10.94 -8.49 -19.09
CA LEU A 149 9.67 -8.89 -18.48
C LEU A 149 8.48 -8.45 -19.33
N ARG A 150 7.47 -9.32 -19.42
CA ARG A 150 6.17 -8.97 -20.01
C ARG A 150 5.49 -7.87 -19.17
N PRO A 151 4.63 -7.01 -19.75
CA PRO A 151 4.02 -5.90 -19.01
C PRO A 151 3.35 -6.30 -17.68
N HIS A 152 2.65 -7.44 -17.65
CA HIS A 152 1.98 -7.89 -16.42
C HIS A 152 2.96 -8.44 -15.36
N GLU A 153 4.18 -8.83 -15.72
CA GLU A 153 5.23 -9.30 -14.81
C GLU A 153 5.97 -8.12 -14.16
N ARG A 154 5.88 -6.93 -14.73
CA ARG A 154 6.47 -5.70 -14.18
C ARG A 154 5.65 -5.16 -13.01
N ASN A 155 5.31 -6.03 -12.06
CA ASN A 155 4.49 -5.69 -10.90
C ASN A 155 5.20 -6.08 -9.62
N MET A 156 5.47 -5.09 -8.75
CA MET A 156 6.23 -5.30 -7.52
C MET A 156 5.49 -6.16 -6.50
N ALA A 157 4.15 -6.15 -6.50
CA ALA A 157 3.39 -7.02 -5.59
C ALA A 157 3.53 -8.50 -5.98
N ARG A 158 3.51 -8.82 -7.29
CA ARG A 158 3.81 -10.18 -7.77
C ARG A 158 5.21 -10.62 -7.38
N ARG A 159 6.20 -9.74 -7.56
CA ARG A 159 7.59 -10.04 -7.20
C ARG A 159 7.77 -10.32 -5.71
N ILE A 160 7.06 -9.59 -4.85
CA ILE A 160 7.14 -9.80 -3.39
C ILE A 160 6.43 -11.10 -2.96
N PHE A 161 5.29 -11.44 -3.57
CA PHE A 161 4.43 -12.51 -3.06
C PHE A 161 4.44 -13.81 -3.86
N LEU A 162 4.80 -13.77 -5.15
CA LEU A 162 4.73 -14.93 -6.05
C LEU A 162 6.10 -15.37 -6.56
N ASP A 163 7.14 -14.53 -6.42
CA ASP A 163 8.50 -14.90 -6.78
C ASP A 163 9.09 -15.81 -5.69
N PRO A 164 9.53 -17.04 -6.02
CA PRO A 164 10.15 -17.96 -5.06
C PRO A 164 11.37 -17.37 -4.34
N ASP A 165 12.13 -16.52 -5.04
CA ASP A 165 13.37 -15.92 -4.54
C ASP A 165 13.16 -14.59 -3.81
N ALA A 166 11.90 -14.14 -3.67
CA ALA A 166 11.57 -12.85 -3.08
C ALA A 166 12.23 -12.59 -1.71
N ARG A 167 12.30 -13.63 -0.85
CA ARG A 167 12.94 -13.54 0.49
C ARG A 167 14.46 -13.48 0.42
N GLN A 168 15.06 -14.02 -0.62
CA GLN A 168 16.50 -13.92 -0.85
C GLN A 168 16.88 -12.53 -1.35
N VAL A 169 16.08 -11.97 -2.26
CA VAL A 169 16.30 -10.63 -2.85
C VAL A 169 15.99 -9.51 -1.86
N HIS A 170 15.01 -9.70 -1.00
CA HIS A 170 14.55 -8.69 -0.03
C HIS A 170 14.86 -9.13 1.41
N PRO A 171 15.99 -8.71 2.01
CA PRO A 171 16.32 -9.03 3.41
C PRO A 171 15.22 -8.62 4.39
N ASP A 172 14.54 -7.49 4.14
CA ASP A 172 13.41 -6.98 4.92
C ASP A 172 12.06 -7.37 4.28
N TRP A 173 11.90 -8.64 3.91
CA TRP A 173 10.73 -9.10 3.16
C TRP A 173 9.42 -8.81 3.89
N ASP A 174 9.36 -9.01 5.21
CA ASP A 174 8.13 -8.81 5.99
C ASP A 174 7.66 -7.36 5.95
N GLU A 175 8.59 -6.39 5.98
CA GLU A 175 8.27 -4.98 5.85
C GLU A 175 7.83 -4.64 4.42
N ALA A 176 8.54 -5.16 3.42
CA ALA A 176 8.17 -4.99 2.02
C ALA A 176 6.78 -5.56 1.72
N ALA A 177 6.45 -6.74 2.29
CA ALA A 177 5.15 -7.38 2.14
C ALA A 177 4.03 -6.56 2.80
N ARG A 178 4.23 -6.08 4.06
CA ARG A 178 3.26 -5.22 4.75
C ARG A 178 3.01 -3.92 3.99
N SER A 179 4.07 -3.22 3.59
CA SER A 179 3.98 -1.98 2.83
C SER A 179 3.22 -2.17 1.51
N THR A 180 3.53 -3.24 0.78
CA THR A 180 2.86 -3.60 -0.48
C THR A 180 1.36 -3.85 -0.29
N VAL A 181 0.98 -4.63 0.74
CA VAL A 181 -0.43 -4.86 1.07
C VAL A 181 -1.13 -3.56 1.45
N GLY A 182 -0.48 -2.71 2.25
CA GLY A 182 -1.03 -1.41 2.65
C GLY A 182 -1.34 -0.51 1.46
N MET A 183 -0.43 -0.43 0.48
CA MET A 183 -0.65 0.33 -0.77
C MET A 183 -1.81 -0.23 -1.60
N LEU A 184 -1.85 -1.55 -1.81
CA LEU A 184 -2.95 -2.20 -2.54
C LEU A 184 -4.30 -1.99 -1.87
N ARG A 185 -4.33 -1.95 -0.53
CA ARG A 185 -5.55 -1.69 0.22
C ARG A 185 -6.04 -0.26 0.06
N MET A 186 -5.13 0.72 0.09
CA MET A 186 -5.48 2.11 -0.22
C MET A 186 -6.05 2.24 -1.65
N ALA A 187 -5.42 1.58 -2.62
CA ALA A 187 -5.91 1.54 -3.99
C ALA A 187 -7.32 0.93 -4.08
N ALA A 188 -7.57 -0.17 -3.35
CA ALA A 188 -8.88 -0.84 -3.31
C ALA A 188 -9.96 0.04 -2.66
N GLY A 189 -9.63 0.84 -1.65
CA GLY A 189 -10.55 1.82 -1.06
C GLY A 189 -10.94 2.91 -2.05
N ARG A 190 -9.97 3.46 -2.79
CA ARG A 190 -10.21 4.50 -3.80
C ARG A 190 -10.96 3.98 -5.03
N ARG A 191 -10.67 2.76 -5.48
CA ARG A 191 -11.16 2.16 -6.73
C ARG A 191 -11.63 0.71 -6.54
N PRO A 192 -12.70 0.48 -5.77
CA PRO A 192 -13.16 -0.88 -5.40
C PRO A 192 -13.58 -1.71 -6.62
N ASN A 193 -13.92 -1.08 -7.73
CA ASN A 193 -14.39 -1.72 -8.95
C ASN A 193 -13.33 -1.72 -10.09
N ASP A 194 -12.05 -1.45 -9.79
CA ASP A 194 -10.98 -1.57 -10.78
C ASP A 194 -10.74 -3.04 -11.13
N PRO A 195 -11.06 -3.52 -12.35
CA PRO A 195 -10.96 -4.94 -12.68
C PRO A 195 -9.54 -5.47 -12.63
N ALA A 196 -8.53 -4.63 -12.93
CA ALA A 196 -7.13 -5.03 -12.90
C ALA A 196 -6.65 -5.22 -11.45
N LEU A 197 -7.06 -4.32 -10.54
CA LEU A 197 -6.76 -4.44 -9.12
C LEU A 197 -7.46 -5.66 -8.50
N VAL A 198 -8.73 -5.89 -8.83
CA VAL A 198 -9.49 -7.06 -8.35
C VAL A 198 -8.82 -8.37 -8.80
N ARG A 199 -8.41 -8.46 -10.08
CA ARG A 199 -7.66 -9.63 -10.59
C ARG A 199 -6.33 -9.83 -9.87
N LEU A 200 -5.56 -8.75 -9.66
CA LEU A 200 -4.28 -8.82 -8.94
C LEU A 200 -4.46 -9.31 -7.50
N ILE A 201 -5.41 -8.75 -6.77
CA ILE A 201 -5.72 -9.18 -5.38
C ILE A 201 -6.17 -10.65 -5.35
N GLY A 202 -6.99 -11.07 -6.31
CA GLY A 202 -7.41 -12.46 -6.44
C GLY A 202 -6.23 -13.41 -6.69
N GLU A 203 -5.37 -13.09 -7.64
CA GLU A 203 -4.16 -13.85 -7.96
C GLU A 203 -3.21 -13.96 -6.75
N LEU A 204 -2.90 -12.84 -6.09
CA LEU A 204 -2.05 -12.82 -4.89
C LEU A 204 -2.67 -13.62 -3.74
N SER A 205 -4.00 -13.55 -3.59
CA SER A 205 -4.72 -14.31 -2.55
C SER A 205 -4.70 -15.81 -2.83
N LEU A 206 -4.74 -16.24 -4.07
CA LEU A 206 -4.64 -17.67 -4.44
C LEU A 206 -3.19 -18.17 -4.31
N GLY A 207 -2.23 -17.38 -4.78
CA GLY A 207 -0.82 -17.79 -4.88
C GLY A 207 -0.02 -17.64 -3.59
N SER A 208 -0.45 -16.80 -2.61
CA SER A 208 0.35 -16.51 -1.41
C SER A 208 -0.46 -16.58 -0.11
N PRO A 209 -0.20 -17.59 0.76
CA PRO A 209 -0.75 -17.62 2.12
C PRO A 209 -0.38 -16.38 2.93
N ALA A 210 0.85 -15.88 2.80
CA ALA A 210 1.33 -14.68 3.49
C ALA A 210 0.52 -13.43 3.06
N PHE A 211 0.22 -13.31 1.75
CA PHE A 211 -0.65 -12.22 1.29
C PHE A 211 -2.04 -12.31 1.92
N ARG A 212 -2.67 -13.48 1.96
CA ARG A 212 -3.99 -13.64 2.58
C ARG A 212 -4.00 -13.21 4.05
N THR A 213 -2.99 -13.65 4.81
CA THR A 213 -2.86 -13.28 6.23
C THR A 213 -2.72 -11.77 6.39
N LEU A 214 -1.82 -11.13 5.66
CA LEU A 214 -1.62 -9.68 5.73
C LEU A 214 -2.84 -8.92 5.21
N TRP A 215 -3.48 -9.40 4.15
CA TRP A 215 -4.69 -8.77 3.62
C TRP A 215 -5.84 -8.79 4.64
N ALA A 216 -5.96 -9.82 5.47
CA ALA A 216 -6.99 -9.90 6.50
C ALA A 216 -6.80 -8.89 7.65
N THR A 217 -5.60 -8.35 7.85
CA THR A 217 -5.31 -7.38 8.94
C THR A 217 -5.86 -5.99 8.71
N HIS A 218 -6.35 -5.67 7.51
CA HIS A 218 -6.78 -4.32 7.12
C HIS A 218 -5.72 -3.23 7.34
N TYR A 219 -4.44 -3.62 7.34
CA TYR A 219 -3.34 -2.68 7.43
C TYR A 219 -3.32 -1.73 6.23
N VAL A 220 -3.14 -0.44 6.50
CA VAL A 220 -3.08 0.64 5.51
C VAL A 220 -1.73 1.31 5.66
N HIS A 221 -1.06 1.54 4.55
CA HIS A 221 0.24 2.21 4.54
C HIS A 221 0.38 3.03 3.26
N GLU A 222 0.82 4.26 3.41
CA GLU A 222 1.24 5.11 2.31
C GLU A 222 2.76 5.03 2.18
N LYS A 223 3.23 4.54 1.04
CA LYS A 223 4.67 4.47 0.79
C LYS A 223 5.16 5.87 0.43
N THR A 224 5.81 6.54 1.37
CA THR A 224 6.36 7.89 1.19
C THR A 224 7.88 7.87 1.12
N HIS A 225 8.54 7.37 2.15
CA HIS A 225 10.00 7.28 2.27
C HIS A 225 10.36 6.16 3.24
N GLY A 226 11.63 5.77 3.25
CA GLY A 226 12.14 4.82 4.23
C GLY A 226 13.41 4.09 3.80
N PRO A 227 13.93 3.20 4.65
CA PRO A 227 15.02 2.31 4.29
C PRO A 227 14.55 1.24 3.31
N LYS A 228 15.45 0.78 2.46
CA LYS A 228 15.23 -0.35 1.56
C LYS A 228 16.52 -1.11 1.34
N ARG A 229 16.52 -2.39 1.61
CA ARG A 229 17.66 -3.28 1.33
C ARG A 229 17.31 -4.22 0.18
N PHE A 230 18.31 -4.44 -0.67
CA PHE A 230 18.28 -5.45 -1.72
C PHE A 230 19.48 -6.37 -1.55
N ARG A 231 19.32 -7.65 -1.82
CA ARG A 231 20.43 -8.57 -2.01
C ARG A 231 20.57 -8.85 -3.49
N HIS A 232 21.57 -8.21 -4.08
CA HIS A 232 21.83 -8.30 -5.51
C HIS A 232 22.87 -9.38 -5.82
N PRO A 233 22.70 -10.22 -6.85
CA PRO A 233 23.57 -11.35 -7.14
C PRO A 233 25.03 -10.96 -7.43
N VAL A 234 25.25 -9.76 -7.97
CA VAL A 234 26.60 -9.31 -8.37
C VAL A 234 27.27 -8.47 -7.29
N VAL A 235 26.55 -7.52 -6.67
CA VAL A 235 27.14 -6.56 -5.73
C VAL A 235 26.78 -6.85 -4.27
N GLY A 236 26.10 -7.94 -3.98
CA GLY A 236 25.76 -8.34 -2.61
C GLY A 236 24.63 -7.49 -2.01
N GLU A 237 24.71 -7.19 -0.71
CA GLU A 237 23.65 -6.42 -0.03
C GLU A 237 23.85 -4.92 -0.26
N VAL A 238 22.77 -4.26 -0.72
CA VAL A 238 22.73 -2.83 -1.01
C VAL A 238 21.69 -2.17 -0.12
N ALA A 239 22.14 -1.33 0.82
CA ALA A 239 21.30 -0.62 1.77
C ALA A 239 21.03 0.81 1.27
N LEU A 240 19.81 1.10 0.87
CA LEU A 240 19.38 2.36 0.29
C LEU A 240 18.28 3.02 1.14
N ARG A 241 17.96 4.25 0.81
CA ARG A 241 16.72 4.92 1.18
C ARG A 241 15.88 5.15 -0.07
N TYR A 242 14.58 5.12 0.07
CA TYR A 242 13.70 5.53 -1.03
C TYR A 242 12.88 6.75 -0.63
N GLU A 243 12.60 7.57 -1.64
CA GLU A 243 11.63 8.66 -1.59
C GLU A 243 10.60 8.48 -2.70
N THR A 244 9.34 8.84 -2.44
CA THR A 244 8.29 8.80 -3.44
C THR A 244 7.69 10.17 -3.67
N PHE A 245 7.49 10.50 -4.94
CA PHE A 245 6.90 11.77 -5.34
C PHE A 245 5.67 11.51 -6.19
N GLN A 246 4.54 12.10 -5.82
CA GLN A 246 3.35 12.02 -6.65
C GLN A 246 3.50 12.95 -7.86
N ALA A 247 3.32 12.42 -9.06
CA ALA A 247 3.37 13.23 -10.28
C ALA A 247 2.06 14.02 -10.44
N PRO A 248 2.06 15.37 -10.40
CA PRO A 248 0.86 16.17 -10.59
C PRO A 248 0.18 15.91 -11.93
N GLY A 249 -1.16 15.89 -11.92
CA GLY A 249 -1.96 15.65 -13.12
C GLY A 249 -1.96 14.21 -13.64
N THR A 250 -1.36 13.26 -12.89
CA THR A 250 -1.46 11.83 -13.16
C THR A 250 -2.29 11.16 -12.08
N ALA A 251 -3.23 10.30 -12.47
CA ALA A 251 -3.97 9.52 -11.50
C ALA A 251 -3.05 8.42 -10.95
N HIS A 252 -2.58 8.61 -9.70
CA HIS A 252 -1.92 7.56 -8.91
C HIS A 252 -0.55 7.07 -9.44
N GLN A 253 0.19 7.90 -10.21
CA GLN A 253 1.58 7.59 -10.58
C GLN A 253 2.54 8.19 -9.57
N LEU A 254 3.49 7.37 -9.10
CA LEU A 254 4.53 7.72 -8.15
C LEU A 254 5.89 7.57 -8.83
N LEU A 255 6.70 8.60 -8.77
CA LEU A 255 8.14 8.49 -9.01
C LEU A 255 8.77 7.98 -7.72
N VAL A 256 9.47 6.87 -7.80
CA VAL A 256 10.24 6.27 -6.69
C VAL A 256 11.71 6.39 -7.02
N VAL A 257 12.48 6.98 -6.10
CA VAL A 257 13.93 7.19 -6.24
C VAL A 257 14.64 6.51 -5.08
N TYR A 258 15.74 5.79 -5.35
CA TYR A 258 16.52 5.10 -4.33
C TYR A 258 17.88 5.73 -4.19
N THR A 259 18.22 6.25 -3.01
CA THR A 259 19.48 6.94 -2.75
C THR A 259 20.37 6.13 -1.82
N ALA A 260 21.69 6.14 -2.09
CA ALA A 260 22.72 5.67 -1.16
C ALA A 260 23.23 6.84 -0.31
N ALA A 261 23.71 6.56 0.89
CA ALA A 261 24.44 7.54 1.67
C ALA A 261 25.79 7.84 0.98
N PRO A 262 26.20 9.10 0.89
CA PRO A 262 27.51 9.47 0.31
C PRO A 262 28.66 8.71 0.97
N GLY A 263 29.60 8.20 0.18
CA GLY A 263 30.77 7.44 0.63
C GLY A 263 30.46 6.04 1.18
N SER A 264 29.22 5.55 1.01
CA SER A 264 28.83 4.23 1.51
C SER A 264 29.15 3.10 0.51
N PRO A 265 29.31 1.86 0.98
CA PRO A 265 29.41 0.68 0.10
C PRO A 265 28.25 0.56 -0.89
N ALA A 266 27.05 1.06 -0.52
CA ALA A 266 25.90 1.08 -1.41
C ALA A 266 26.06 2.05 -2.57
N GLU A 267 26.71 3.20 -2.38
CA GLU A 267 27.05 4.14 -3.47
C GLU A 267 28.05 3.51 -4.45
N GLU A 268 29.07 2.83 -3.93
CA GLU A 268 30.04 2.10 -4.76
C GLU A 268 29.36 1.00 -5.56
N ALA A 269 28.46 0.24 -4.93
CA ALA A 269 27.68 -0.80 -5.60
C ALA A 269 26.80 -0.22 -6.73
N LEU A 270 26.11 0.90 -6.50
CA LEU A 270 25.33 1.58 -7.54
C LEU A 270 26.21 2.10 -8.67
N THR A 271 27.38 2.63 -8.36
CA THR A 271 28.36 3.09 -9.37
C THR A 271 28.81 1.93 -10.25
N PHE A 272 29.15 0.80 -9.64
CA PHE A 272 29.53 -0.43 -10.37
C PHE A 272 28.41 -0.94 -11.27
N LEU A 273 27.17 -1.05 -10.74
CA LEU A 273 26.01 -1.45 -11.57
C LEU A 273 25.76 -0.47 -12.72
N GLY A 274 25.96 0.84 -12.48
CA GLY A 274 25.84 1.87 -13.52
C GLY A 274 26.88 1.74 -14.64
N MET A 275 28.07 1.24 -14.35
CA MET A 275 29.09 0.94 -15.38
C MET A 275 28.65 -0.24 -16.25
N LEU A 276 28.11 -1.29 -15.63
CA LEU A 276 27.62 -2.48 -16.37
C LEU A 276 26.44 -2.17 -17.32
N THR A 277 25.66 -1.14 -17.03
CA THR A 277 24.50 -0.76 -17.89
C THR A 277 24.89 0.10 -19.08
N ARG A 278 26.15 0.59 -19.15
CA ARG A 278 26.66 1.42 -20.24
C ARG A 278 27.55 0.65 -21.22
N ALA A 279 28.00 -0.54 -20.82
CA ALA A 279 28.74 -1.48 -21.63
C ALA A 279 27.79 -2.32 -22.52
#